data_a49a5bd2ddbbfb08a17c08881a3cbd7b
#
_entry.id   a49a5bd2ddbbfb08a17c08881a3cbd7b
#
_cell.length_a   1.000
_cell.length_b   1.000
_cell.length_c   1.000
_cell.angle_alpha   90.00
_cell.angle_beta   90.00
_cell.angle_gamma   90.00
#
_symmetry.space_group_name_H-M   'P 1'
#
loop_
_entity.id
_entity.type
_entity.pdbx_description
1 polymer ?
#
loop_
_entity_poly.entity_id
_entity_poly.type
_entity_poly.pdbx_seq_one_letter_code
_entity_poly.pdbx_strand_id
1 'polypeptide(L)'
;MNPEIDISNVILKTERLLIRPWRQSDLDDFYSYASVDGVGQMAGWKPHESKEESKIILDMFISHKKTFALEYQGKVIGSVGIEKYNETHFPEFKNKKCREIGYVLSKEYWGQGLMPEALKEVIRFLFENANLDVIFCSHFLWNEQSHRVQEKSGFKHYAFDTYETAFGTTEENEVNILKREDWVLQ
;
A
#
# COMPACT_ATOMS: atom_id res chain seq x y z
N MET A 1 8.22 2.70 -16.80
CA MET A 1 9.38 2.08 -16.11
C MET A 1 9.17 2.09 -14.61
N ASN A 2 9.73 1.10 -13.91
CA ASN A 2 9.66 0.95 -12.45
C ASN A 2 11.00 1.40 -11.80
N PRO A 3 11.18 2.69 -11.43
CA PRO A 3 12.42 3.16 -10.80
C PRO A 3 12.62 2.47 -9.45
N GLU A 4 13.88 2.18 -9.07
CA GLU A 4 14.18 1.67 -7.73
C GLU A 4 13.83 2.69 -6.65
N ILE A 5 13.22 2.21 -5.57
CA ILE A 5 12.86 3.00 -4.39
C ILE A 5 13.37 2.29 -3.15
N ASP A 6 14.18 2.99 -2.37
CA ASP A 6 14.70 2.52 -1.09
C ASP A 6 14.22 3.48 0.01
N ILE A 7 13.41 2.97 0.93
CA ILE A 7 12.85 3.75 2.04
C ILE A 7 13.62 3.58 3.35
N SER A 8 14.79 2.92 3.36
CA SER A 8 15.53 2.56 4.59
C SER A 8 15.75 3.73 5.55
N ASN A 9 15.89 4.93 5.00
CA ASN A 9 16.17 6.15 5.77
C ASN A 9 15.01 7.17 5.68
N VAL A 10 13.82 6.73 5.24
CA VAL A 10 12.67 7.60 5.04
C VAL A 10 11.75 7.52 6.26
N ILE A 11 11.52 8.65 6.91
CA ILE A 11 10.55 8.79 8.00
C ILE A 11 9.62 9.93 7.62
N LEU A 12 8.33 9.62 7.50
CA LEU A 12 7.28 10.58 7.20
C LEU A 12 6.39 10.74 8.44
N LYS A 13 5.88 11.94 8.65
CA LYS A 13 5.01 12.25 9.79
C LYS A 13 3.75 12.94 9.31
N THR A 14 2.63 12.51 9.84
CA THR A 14 1.34 13.18 9.69
C THR A 14 0.89 13.73 11.05
N GLU A 15 -0.33 14.22 11.14
CA GLU A 15 -0.91 14.66 12.42
C GLU A 15 -0.96 13.52 13.44
N ARG A 16 -1.29 12.30 13.00
CA ARG A 16 -1.54 11.15 13.89
C ARG A 16 -0.56 9.99 13.71
N LEU A 17 0.12 9.89 12.55
CA LEU A 17 0.90 8.71 12.18
C LEU A 17 2.38 9.02 12.05
N LEU A 18 3.20 8.03 12.45
CA LEU A 18 4.60 7.92 12.06
C LEU A 18 4.71 6.82 11.00
N ILE A 19 5.16 7.18 9.79
CA ILE A 19 5.29 6.28 8.64
C ILE A 19 6.78 6.05 8.44
N ARG A 20 7.22 4.80 8.63
CA ARG A 20 8.64 4.49 8.74
C ARG A 20 8.97 3.10 8.18
N PRO A 21 10.27 2.78 7.97
CA PRO A 21 10.67 1.40 7.69
C PRO A 21 10.26 0.45 8.83
N TRP A 22 10.02 -0.81 8.47
CA TRP A 22 9.78 -1.90 9.43
C TRP A 22 11.01 -2.21 10.27
N ARG A 23 10.78 -2.69 11.49
CA ARG A 23 11.80 -3.12 12.46
C ARG A 23 11.47 -4.53 12.93
N GLN A 24 12.48 -5.29 13.37
CA GLN A 24 12.28 -6.62 13.94
C GLN A 24 11.36 -6.61 15.18
N SER A 25 11.39 -5.52 15.94
CA SER A 25 10.52 -5.31 17.11
C SER A 25 9.03 -5.15 16.77
N ASP A 26 8.67 -4.97 15.50
CA ASP A 26 7.28 -4.78 15.08
C ASP A 26 6.51 -6.11 14.88
N LEU A 27 7.18 -7.25 15.09
CA LEU A 27 6.61 -8.57 14.81
C LEU A 27 5.30 -8.83 15.53
N ASP A 28 5.20 -8.47 16.80
CA ASP A 28 4.00 -8.72 17.60
C ASP A 28 2.81 -7.89 17.11
N ASP A 29 3.05 -6.63 16.79
CA ASP A 29 2.03 -5.76 16.22
C ASP A 29 1.61 -6.25 14.83
N PHE A 30 2.56 -6.64 13.98
CA PHE A 30 2.28 -7.18 12.66
C PHE A 30 1.41 -8.43 12.74
N TYR A 31 1.82 -9.44 13.53
CA TYR A 31 1.03 -10.65 13.71
C TYR A 31 -0.37 -10.35 14.27
N SER A 32 -0.48 -9.40 15.20
CA SER A 32 -1.75 -9.07 15.86
C SER A 32 -2.84 -8.66 14.88
N TYR A 33 -2.51 -7.97 13.76
CA TYR A 33 -3.50 -7.62 12.76
C TYR A 33 -3.48 -8.53 11.53
N ALA A 34 -2.32 -9.09 11.15
CA ALA A 34 -2.21 -9.93 9.97
C ALA A 34 -2.88 -11.31 10.15
N SER A 35 -3.04 -11.76 11.41
CA SER A 35 -3.77 -13.00 11.74
C SER A 35 -5.29 -12.82 11.83
N VAL A 36 -5.78 -11.58 11.77
CA VAL A 36 -7.22 -11.30 11.90
C VAL A 36 -7.96 -11.61 10.60
N ASP A 37 -8.99 -12.43 10.70
CA ASP A 37 -9.87 -12.74 9.57
C ASP A 37 -10.51 -11.47 8.98
N GLY A 38 -10.52 -11.39 7.66
CA GLY A 38 -11.04 -10.25 6.91
C GLY A 38 -10.04 -9.11 6.69
N VAL A 39 -8.83 -9.15 7.26
CA VAL A 39 -7.79 -8.14 7.00
C VAL A 39 -7.02 -8.45 5.72
N GLY A 40 -6.37 -9.60 5.67
CA GLY A 40 -5.57 -10.01 4.50
C GLY A 40 -6.38 -10.20 3.24
N GLN A 41 -7.60 -10.71 3.37
CA GLN A 41 -8.51 -10.95 2.26
C GLN A 41 -8.81 -9.68 1.46
N MET A 42 -8.85 -8.50 2.12
CA MET A 42 -9.03 -7.20 1.45
C MET A 42 -7.89 -6.85 0.48
N ALA A 43 -6.74 -7.52 0.63
CA ALA A 43 -5.54 -7.33 -0.20
C ALA A 43 -5.11 -8.63 -0.91
N GLY A 44 -5.94 -9.69 -0.89
CA GLY A 44 -5.73 -10.93 -1.64
C GLY A 44 -4.79 -11.95 -0.99
N TRP A 45 -4.46 -11.79 0.30
CA TRP A 45 -3.62 -12.74 1.04
C TRP A 45 -4.36 -13.36 2.24
N LYS A 46 -3.89 -14.56 2.66
CA LYS A 46 -4.48 -15.31 3.76
C LYS A 46 -4.08 -14.73 5.12
N PRO A 47 -4.97 -14.78 6.13
CA PRO A 47 -4.57 -14.49 7.51
C PRO A 47 -3.35 -15.32 7.90
N HIS A 48 -2.38 -14.70 8.59
CA HIS A 48 -1.19 -15.40 9.04
C HIS A 48 -1.55 -16.41 10.14
N GLU A 49 -1.12 -17.64 9.96
CA GLU A 49 -1.45 -18.74 10.88
C GLU A 49 -0.50 -18.77 12.09
N SER A 50 0.69 -18.16 11.99
CA SER A 50 1.68 -18.15 13.06
C SER A 50 2.54 -16.87 13.05
N LYS A 51 3.22 -16.62 14.18
CA LYS A 51 4.24 -15.55 14.26
C LYS A 51 5.45 -15.83 13.37
N GLU A 52 5.77 -17.09 13.15
CA GLU A 52 6.86 -17.53 12.27
C GLU A 52 6.59 -17.12 10.83
N GLU A 53 5.34 -17.29 10.36
CA GLU A 53 4.92 -16.80 9.05
C GLU A 53 5.02 -15.28 8.97
N SER A 54 4.49 -14.55 9.96
CA SER A 54 4.61 -13.09 10.03
C SER A 54 6.07 -12.65 10.04
N LYS A 55 6.95 -13.39 10.72
CA LYS A 55 8.38 -13.08 10.75
C LYS A 55 9.03 -13.18 9.37
N ILE A 56 8.70 -14.20 8.59
CA ILE A 56 9.21 -14.37 7.22
C ILE A 56 8.81 -13.15 6.36
N ILE A 57 7.55 -12.74 6.44
CA ILE A 57 7.05 -11.58 5.69
C ILE A 57 7.68 -10.27 6.18
N LEU A 58 7.84 -10.13 7.51
CA LEU A 58 8.52 -8.97 8.09
C LEU A 58 9.98 -8.86 7.63
N ASP A 59 10.71 -9.98 7.61
CA ASP A 59 12.09 -10.04 7.11
C ASP A 59 12.16 -9.64 5.62
N MET A 60 11.15 -10.02 4.82
CA MET A 60 11.02 -9.56 3.43
C MET A 60 10.79 -8.04 3.34
N PHE A 61 9.91 -7.47 4.16
CA PHE A 61 9.66 -6.02 4.16
C PHE A 61 10.93 -5.24 4.51
N ILE A 62 11.68 -5.71 5.51
CA ILE A 62 12.95 -5.09 5.94
C ILE A 62 14.02 -5.21 4.83
N SER A 63 14.15 -6.38 4.19
CA SER A 63 15.17 -6.62 3.17
C SER A 63 14.86 -5.93 1.84
N HIS A 64 13.59 -5.88 1.43
CA HIS A 64 13.17 -5.26 0.18
C HIS A 64 13.12 -3.72 0.26
N LYS A 65 13.02 -3.14 1.48
CA LYS A 65 13.12 -1.69 1.70
C LYS A 65 12.12 -0.83 0.92
N LYS A 66 10.92 -1.35 0.68
CA LYS A 66 9.89 -0.70 -0.12
C LYS A 66 8.50 -0.69 0.51
N THR A 67 8.38 -1.19 1.76
CA THR A 67 7.11 -1.24 2.51
C THR A 67 7.25 -0.44 3.79
N PHE A 68 6.40 0.57 3.95
CA PHE A 68 6.29 1.35 5.18
C PHE A 68 5.43 0.64 6.22
N ALA A 69 5.84 0.71 7.48
CA ALA A 69 5.00 0.48 8.64
C ALA A 69 4.25 1.77 9.00
N LEU A 70 2.97 1.65 9.34
CA LEU A 70 2.15 2.74 9.85
C LEU A 70 2.05 2.63 11.36
N GLU A 71 2.73 3.51 12.08
CA GLU A 71 2.71 3.55 13.55
C GLU A 71 1.73 4.62 14.05
N TYR A 72 0.82 4.21 14.91
CA TYR A 72 -0.16 5.07 15.58
C TYR A 72 -0.06 4.85 17.08
N GLN A 73 0.21 5.91 17.86
CA GLN A 73 0.36 5.86 19.32
C GLN A 73 1.34 4.78 19.81
N GLY A 74 2.46 4.59 19.08
CA GLY A 74 3.51 3.62 19.44
C GLY A 74 3.22 2.17 19.03
N LYS A 75 2.12 1.89 18.33
CA LYS A 75 1.74 0.56 17.82
C LYS A 75 1.72 0.58 16.29
N VAL A 76 2.29 -0.45 15.64
CA VAL A 76 2.15 -0.61 14.19
C VAL A 76 0.78 -1.20 13.87
N ILE A 77 -0.01 -0.46 13.09
CA ILE A 77 -1.40 -0.78 12.80
C ILE A 77 -1.67 -1.11 11.34
N GLY A 78 -0.66 -1.05 10.48
CA GLY A 78 -0.83 -1.29 9.06
C GLY A 78 0.44 -1.04 8.27
N SER A 79 0.32 -1.09 6.95
CA SER A 79 1.43 -0.91 6.02
C SER A 79 1.03 -0.23 4.73
N VAL A 80 2.01 0.37 4.05
CA VAL A 80 1.92 0.80 2.65
C VAL A 80 3.13 0.27 1.90
N GLY A 81 2.89 -0.61 0.93
CA GLY A 81 3.90 -1.15 0.02
C GLY A 81 4.03 -0.33 -1.26
N ILE A 82 5.24 -0.26 -1.80
CA ILE A 82 5.54 0.42 -3.07
C ILE A 82 5.99 -0.65 -4.05
N GLU A 83 5.05 -1.17 -4.82
CA GLU A 83 5.26 -2.30 -5.72
C GLU A 83 5.58 -1.85 -7.16
N LYS A 84 5.93 -2.81 -8.00
CA LYS A 84 6.07 -2.56 -9.44
C LYS A 84 4.68 -2.51 -10.07
N TYR A 85 4.41 -1.48 -10.88
CA TYR A 85 3.22 -1.53 -11.73
C TYR A 85 3.43 -2.55 -12.86
N ASN A 86 2.36 -3.11 -13.38
CA ASN A 86 2.41 -4.11 -14.44
C ASN A 86 2.70 -3.48 -15.81
N GLU A 87 3.98 -3.48 -16.21
CA GLU A 87 4.41 -2.91 -17.49
C GLU A 87 3.86 -3.67 -18.72
N THR A 88 3.48 -4.93 -18.54
CA THR A 88 2.91 -5.76 -19.60
C THR A 88 1.45 -5.41 -19.85
N HIS A 89 0.67 -5.18 -18.78
CA HIS A 89 -0.75 -4.80 -18.92
C HIS A 89 -0.91 -3.33 -19.32
N PHE A 90 0.02 -2.46 -18.91
CA PHE A 90 -0.05 -1.01 -19.16
C PHE A 90 1.22 -0.49 -19.87
N PRO A 91 1.53 -0.98 -21.09
CA PRO A 91 2.77 -0.65 -21.81
C PRO A 91 2.86 0.83 -22.22
N GLU A 92 1.74 1.56 -22.28
CA GLU A 92 1.70 2.99 -22.61
C GLU A 92 2.44 3.86 -21.58
N PHE A 93 2.63 3.37 -20.35
CA PHE A 93 3.40 4.05 -19.30
C PHE A 93 4.88 3.69 -19.27
N LYS A 94 5.38 2.89 -20.22
CA LYS A 94 6.79 2.43 -20.24
C LYS A 94 7.84 3.56 -20.19
N ASN A 95 7.50 4.74 -20.70
CA ASN A 95 8.37 5.92 -20.69
C ASN A 95 8.12 6.86 -19.49
N LYS A 96 7.23 6.48 -18.57
CA LYS A 96 6.92 7.21 -17.35
C LYS A 96 7.53 6.47 -16.15
N LYS A 97 7.92 7.21 -15.12
CA LYS A 97 8.34 6.66 -13.83
C LYS A 97 7.09 6.31 -13.03
N CYS A 98 6.79 5.03 -12.91
CA CYS A 98 5.57 4.55 -12.28
C CYS A 98 5.87 3.56 -11.16
N ARG A 99 5.01 3.54 -10.17
CA ARG A 99 4.92 2.49 -9.14
C ARG A 99 3.46 2.24 -8.81
N GLU A 100 3.18 1.08 -8.27
CA GLU A 100 1.89 0.75 -7.70
C GLU A 100 2.00 0.79 -6.18
N ILE A 101 1.00 1.33 -5.49
CA ILE A 101 0.92 1.26 -4.04
C ILE A 101 -0.18 0.29 -3.62
N GLY A 102 0.13 -0.53 -2.61
CA GLY A 102 -0.82 -1.37 -1.91
C GLY A 102 -0.81 -1.06 -0.43
N TYR A 103 -1.91 -1.26 0.27
CA TYR A 103 -2.00 -0.95 1.70
C TYR A 103 -2.92 -1.90 2.45
N VAL A 104 -2.65 -2.01 3.73
CA VAL A 104 -3.45 -2.76 4.71
C VAL A 104 -3.52 -1.98 6.01
N LEU A 105 -4.66 -2.02 6.67
CA LEU A 105 -4.88 -1.44 7.98
C LEU A 105 -5.57 -2.46 8.89
N SER A 106 -5.13 -2.53 10.14
CA SER A 106 -5.78 -3.31 11.18
C SER A 106 -7.26 -2.93 11.30
N LYS A 107 -8.13 -3.93 11.41
CA LYS A 107 -9.59 -3.79 11.38
C LYS A 107 -10.14 -2.84 12.44
N GLU A 108 -9.49 -2.79 13.61
CA GLU A 108 -9.85 -1.90 14.72
C GLU A 108 -9.74 -0.40 14.38
N TYR A 109 -8.96 -0.07 13.35
CA TYR A 109 -8.67 1.31 12.94
C TYR A 109 -9.40 1.73 11.65
N TRP A 110 -10.27 0.87 11.11
CA TRP A 110 -11.07 1.20 9.93
C TRP A 110 -12.06 2.34 10.22
N GLY A 111 -12.41 3.09 9.18
CA GLY A 111 -13.38 4.18 9.27
C GLY A 111 -12.90 5.46 9.96
N GLN A 112 -11.66 5.51 10.47
CA GLN A 112 -11.11 6.64 11.23
C GLN A 112 -10.31 7.64 10.36
N GLY A 113 -10.24 7.44 9.04
CA GLY A 113 -9.52 8.31 8.12
C GLY A 113 -7.99 8.17 8.16
N LEU A 114 -7.44 7.19 8.89
CA LEU A 114 -6.00 7.02 9.05
C LEU A 114 -5.30 6.61 7.74
N MET A 115 -5.92 5.72 6.93
CA MET A 115 -5.31 5.33 5.66
C MET A 115 -5.27 6.47 4.63
N PRO A 116 -6.33 7.24 4.39
CA PRO A 116 -6.23 8.44 3.54
C PRO A 116 -5.18 9.45 4.03
N GLU A 117 -5.02 9.63 5.35
CA GLU A 117 -3.99 10.49 5.93
C GLU A 117 -2.59 9.96 5.62
N ALA A 118 -2.35 8.66 5.79
CA ALA A 118 -1.09 8.00 5.45
C ALA A 118 -0.77 8.13 3.96
N LEU A 119 -1.75 7.82 3.10
CA LEU A 119 -1.55 7.86 1.65
C LEU A 119 -1.24 9.26 1.14
N LYS A 120 -1.86 10.30 1.69
CA LYS A 120 -1.55 11.70 1.32
C LYS A 120 -0.06 11.99 1.48
N GLU A 121 0.54 11.58 2.59
CA GLU A 121 1.95 11.83 2.87
C GLU A 121 2.87 10.90 2.04
N VAL A 122 2.51 9.62 1.85
CA VAL A 122 3.26 8.70 0.99
C VAL A 122 3.22 9.17 -0.47
N ILE A 123 2.08 9.61 -0.98
CA ILE A 123 1.93 10.16 -2.33
C ILE A 123 2.82 11.40 -2.50
N ARG A 124 2.83 12.31 -1.52
CA ARG A 124 3.72 13.48 -1.53
C ARG A 124 5.18 13.05 -1.67
N PHE A 125 5.63 12.11 -0.85
CA PHE A 125 6.98 11.55 -0.91
C PHE A 125 7.29 10.96 -2.31
N LEU A 126 6.37 10.17 -2.86
CA LEU A 126 6.57 9.50 -4.15
C LEU A 126 6.67 10.51 -5.30
N PHE A 127 5.91 11.59 -5.28
CA PHE A 127 5.99 12.61 -6.31
C PHE A 127 7.16 13.57 -6.10
N GLU A 128 7.38 14.08 -4.89
CA GLU A 128 8.39 15.11 -4.64
C GLU A 128 9.81 14.55 -4.50
N ASN A 129 9.98 13.43 -3.78
CA ASN A 129 11.28 12.88 -3.46
C ASN A 129 11.70 11.73 -4.38
N ALA A 130 10.80 10.78 -4.65
CA ALA A 130 11.07 9.66 -5.56
C ALA A 130 10.86 10.03 -7.05
N ASN A 131 10.32 11.22 -7.32
CA ASN A 131 10.16 11.80 -8.64
C ASN A 131 9.37 10.89 -9.63
N LEU A 132 8.29 10.26 -9.14
CA LEU A 132 7.38 9.50 -9.99
C LEU A 132 6.54 10.42 -10.87
N ASP A 133 6.09 9.92 -12.02
CA ASP A 133 5.13 10.57 -12.91
C ASP A 133 3.71 10.11 -12.65
N VAL A 134 3.54 8.82 -12.31
CA VAL A 134 2.23 8.17 -12.10
C VAL A 134 2.33 7.17 -10.96
N ILE A 135 1.30 7.15 -10.13
CA ILE A 135 1.09 6.15 -9.08
C ILE A 135 -0.16 5.35 -9.44
N PHE A 136 -0.02 4.02 -9.46
CA PHE A 136 -1.11 3.07 -9.61
C PHE A 136 -1.60 2.63 -8.23
N CYS A 137 -2.89 2.32 -8.13
CA CYS A 137 -3.48 1.72 -6.94
C CYS A 137 -4.71 0.94 -7.36
N SER A 138 -4.78 -0.33 -7.00
CA SER A 138 -5.89 -1.19 -7.39
C SER A 138 -6.71 -1.63 -6.18
N HIS A 139 -7.97 -2.01 -6.40
CA HIS A 139 -8.83 -2.64 -5.39
C HIS A 139 -9.79 -3.63 -6.04
N PHE A 140 -10.19 -4.67 -5.31
CA PHE A 140 -11.23 -5.58 -5.76
C PHE A 140 -12.57 -4.84 -5.87
N LEU A 141 -13.37 -5.14 -6.90
CA LEU A 141 -14.63 -4.44 -7.15
C LEU A 141 -15.60 -4.46 -5.97
N TRP A 142 -15.56 -5.51 -5.17
CA TRP A 142 -16.37 -5.63 -3.96
C TRP A 142 -15.82 -4.89 -2.74
N ASN A 143 -14.56 -4.37 -2.80
CA ASN A 143 -13.90 -3.70 -1.69
C ASN A 143 -14.19 -2.20 -1.66
N GLU A 144 -15.41 -1.85 -1.29
CA GLU A 144 -15.91 -0.48 -1.14
C GLU A 144 -15.04 0.40 -0.21
N GLN A 145 -14.40 -0.21 0.78
CA GLN A 145 -13.55 0.55 1.71
C GLN A 145 -12.30 1.05 1.00
N SER A 146 -11.64 0.19 0.22
CA SER A 146 -10.46 0.56 -0.55
C SER A 146 -10.83 1.56 -1.65
N HIS A 147 -11.96 1.37 -2.33
CA HIS A 147 -12.49 2.33 -3.29
C HIS A 147 -12.56 3.75 -2.70
N ARG A 148 -13.22 3.91 -1.54
CA ARG A 148 -13.36 5.21 -0.86
C ARG A 148 -12.02 5.81 -0.39
N VAL A 149 -11.06 4.98 0.01
CA VAL A 149 -9.71 5.43 0.36
C VAL A 149 -9.03 6.02 -0.87
N GLN A 150 -9.12 5.35 -2.01
CA GLN A 150 -8.51 5.78 -3.26
C GLN A 150 -9.14 7.08 -3.80
N GLU A 151 -10.48 7.18 -3.79
CA GLU A 151 -11.17 8.44 -4.14
C GLU A 151 -10.72 9.63 -3.28
N LYS A 152 -10.70 9.45 -1.95
CA LYS A 152 -10.25 10.48 -0.99
C LYS A 152 -8.77 10.86 -1.15
N SER A 153 -7.97 9.98 -1.75
CA SER A 153 -6.56 10.21 -2.03
C SER A 153 -6.31 10.78 -3.43
N GLY A 154 -7.39 11.05 -4.21
CA GLY A 154 -7.32 11.70 -5.51
C GLY A 154 -7.09 10.77 -6.69
N PHE A 155 -7.10 9.44 -6.47
CA PHE A 155 -7.01 8.46 -7.55
C PHE A 155 -8.27 8.50 -8.43
N LYS A 156 -8.07 8.25 -9.72
CA LYS A 156 -9.14 8.20 -10.73
C LYS A 156 -9.11 6.86 -11.45
N HIS A 157 -10.29 6.37 -11.78
CA HIS A 157 -10.46 5.16 -12.59
C HIS A 157 -9.61 5.22 -13.86
N TYR A 158 -8.94 4.12 -14.16
CA TYR A 158 -8.15 3.96 -15.37
C TYR A 158 -8.58 2.74 -16.19
N ALA A 159 -8.64 1.55 -15.56
CA ALA A 159 -8.96 0.30 -16.23
C ALA A 159 -9.57 -0.71 -15.26
N PHE A 160 -10.14 -1.78 -15.81
CA PHE A 160 -10.41 -3.02 -15.07
C PHE A 160 -9.36 -4.06 -15.43
N ASP A 161 -9.00 -4.90 -14.45
CA ASP A 161 -8.04 -5.98 -14.59
C ASP A 161 -8.47 -7.16 -13.71
N THR A 162 -7.68 -8.20 -13.67
CA THR A 162 -7.88 -9.35 -12.78
C THR A 162 -6.67 -9.57 -11.89
N TYR A 163 -6.91 -10.11 -10.70
CA TYR A 163 -5.87 -10.40 -9.73
C TYR A 163 -6.00 -11.82 -9.19
N GLU A 164 -4.90 -12.59 -9.28
CA GLU A 164 -4.81 -13.93 -8.69
C GLU A 164 -4.51 -13.81 -7.20
N THR A 165 -5.45 -14.22 -6.37
CA THR A 165 -5.30 -14.17 -4.92
C THR A 165 -4.48 -15.35 -4.38
N ALA A 166 -3.96 -15.22 -3.15
CA ALA A 166 -3.32 -16.34 -2.43
C ALA A 166 -4.31 -17.47 -2.07
N PHE A 167 -5.60 -17.27 -2.28
CA PHE A 167 -6.63 -18.30 -2.13
C PHE A 167 -6.78 -19.17 -3.37
N GLY A 168 -6.13 -18.82 -4.49
CA GLY A 168 -6.29 -19.50 -5.78
C GLY A 168 -7.57 -19.10 -6.51
N THR A 169 -8.15 -17.95 -6.16
CA THR A 169 -9.27 -17.32 -6.89
C THR A 169 -8.77 -16.16 -7.72
N THR A 170 -9.43 -15.92 -8.87
CA THR A 170 -9.23 -14.75 -9.69
C THR A 170 -10.31 -13.74 -9.33
N GLU A 171 -9.91 -12.57 -8.89
CA GLU A 171 -10.82 -11.47 -8.53
C GLU A 171 -10.76 -10.36 -9.59
N GLU A 172 -11.92 -9.80 -9.92
CA GLU A 172 -11.98 -8.58 -10.72
C GLU A 172 -11.54 -7.39 -9.87
N ASN A 173 -10.65 -6.58 -10.41
CA ASN A 173 -10.16 -5.39 -9.74
C ASN A 173 -10.28 -4.14 -10.62
N GLU A 174 -10.49 -3.02 -9.98
CA GLU A 174 -10.40 -1.70 -10.58
C GLU A 174 -9.01 -1.14 -10.37
N VAL A 175 -8.37 -0.75 -11.46
CA VAL A 175 -7.06 -0.09 -11.48
C VAL A 175 -7.29 1.41 -11.56
N ASN A 176 -6.84 2.11 -10.53
CA ASN A 176 -6.88 3.56 -10.46
C ASN A 176 -5.48 4.15 -10.61
N ILE A 177 -5.37 5.36 -11.14
CA ILE A 177 -4.11 6.08 -11.24
C ILE A 177 -4.21 7.49 -10.65
N LEU A 178 -3.09 7.98 -10.16
CA LEU A 178 -2.89 9.38 -9.83
C LEU A 178 -1.65 9.88 -10.58
N LYS A 179 -1.84 10.90 -11.43
CA LYS A 179 -0.74 11.54 -12.15
C LYS A 179 -0.21 12.72 -11.36
N ARG A 180 1.09 12.97 -11.45
CA ARG A 180 1.72 14.13 -10.80
C ARG A 180 1.02 15.45 -11.17
N GLU A 181 0.68 15.63 -12.45
CA GLU A 181 0.01 16.84 -12.94
C GLU A 181 -1.35 17.08 -12.30
N ASP A 182 -2.10 16.01 -12.02
CA ASP A 182 -3.41 16.10 -11.35
C ASP A 182 -3.26 16.34 -9.84
N TRP A 183 -2.18 15.84 -9.24
CA TRP A 183 -1.91 16.00 -7.80
C TRP A 183 -1.50 17.43 -7.43
N VAL A 184 -0.70 18.10 -8.27
CA VAL A 184 -0.26 19.50 -8.04
C VAL A 184 -1.43 20.48 -8.05
N LEU A 185 -2.57 20.08 -8.66
CA LEU A 185 -3.76 20.92 -8.77
C LEU A 185 -4.74 20.76 -7.60
N GLN A 186 -4.44 19.87 -6.62
CA GLN A 186 -5.25 19.63 -5.41
C GLN A 186 -4.72 20.44 -4.22
#